data_df0e2f575c5107f6d2e132b29229a778
#
_entry.id   df0e2f575c5107f6d2e132b29229a778
#
_cell.length_a   1.000
_cell.length_b   1.000
_cell.length_c   1.000
_cell.angle_alpha   90.00
_cell.angle_beta   90.00
_cell.angle_gamma   90.00
#
_symmetry.space_group_name_H-M   'P 1'
#
loop_
_entity.id
_entity.type
_entity.pdbx_description
1 polymer ?
#
loop_
_entity_poly.entity_id
_entity_poly.type
_entity_poly.pdbx_seq_one_letter_code
_entity_poly.pdbx_strand_id
1 'polypeptide(L)'
;SAYARPSDLKRHETVDGVILSEILQGSNMNEDGTVVNHNRIHPDYMVAFMHNATNVLLDRLARRQPLASSTFNGDIIYQALTNLPFGSEKRTIYCRDGNGQATSKMYFPEGNDWGTGRQANYWLMDVLAHEFRLDRNVRPSAYAWAAARTDTMLEKISQSTSGRYFNSKKENSFDTAEEFFAAQIAWGYLALWLGGK
;
A
#
# COMPACT_ATOMS: atom_id res chain seq x y z
N SER A 1 -15.11 -7.47 -5.66
CA SER A 1 -13.75 -6.96 -5.51
C SER A 1 -13.63 -6.12 -4.24
N ALA A 2 -12.56 -6.32 -3.48
CA ALA A 2 -12.34 -5.55 -2.26
C ALA A 2 -12.03 -4.06 -2.52
N TYR A 3 -11.65 -3.70 -3.75
CA TYR A 3 -11.26 -2.33 -4.12
C TYR A 3 -11.97 -1.85 -5.39
N ALA A 4 -13.30 -2.00 -5.39
CA ALA A 4 -14.16 -1.46 -6.44
C ALA A 4 -14.63 -0.04 -6.09
N ARG A 5 -14.67 0.83 -7.10
CA ARG A 5 -15.28 2.16 -7.03
C ARG A 5 -16.78 2.09 -7.35
N PRO A 6 -17.60 3.09 -6.97
CA PRO A 6 -18.99 3.16 -7.39
C PRO A 6 -19.19 3.08 -8.91
N SER A 7 -18.30 3.70 -9.69
CA SER A 7 -18.36 3.64 -11.16
C SER A 7 -18.09 2.23 -11.71
N ASP A 8 -17.29 1.41 -11.04
CA ASP A 8 -16.96 0.05 -11.50
C ASP A 8 -18.18 -0.88 -11.46
N LEU A 9 -19.16 -0.60 -10.60
CA LEU A 9 -20.42 -1.37 -10.50
C LEU A 9 -21.26 -1.34 -11.78
N LYS A 10 -21.01 -0.37 -12.63
CA LYS A 10 -21.74 -0.16 -13.91
C LYS A 10 -20.92 -0.55 -15.13
N ARG A 11 -19.67 -1.01 -14.95
CA ARG A 11 -18.77 -1.33 -16.06
C ARG A 11 -19.08 -2.71 -16.62
N HIS A 12 -19.30 -2.77 -17.93
CA HIS A 12 -19.48 -4.02 -18.69
C HIS A 12 -18.12 -4.59 -19.15
N GLU A 13 -17.02 -4.14 -18.58
CA GLU A 13 -15.68 -4.64 -18.84
C GLU A 13 -15.51 -6.03 -18.23
N THR A 14 -14.81 -6.89 -18.96
CA THR A 14 -14.47 -8.23 -18.50
C THR A 14 -13.09 -8.22 -17.83
N VAL A 15 -13.03 -8.70 -16.59
CA VAL A 15 -11.80 -8.91 -15.82
C VAL A 15 -11.74 -10.39 -15.43
N ASP A 16 -10.66 -11.07 -15.79
CA ASP A 16 -10.47 -12.51 -15.54
C ASP A 16 -11.65 -13.38 -16.03
N GLY A 17 -12.23 -13.03 -17.17
CA GLY A 17 -13.35 -13.76 -17.77
C GLY A 17 -14.73 -13.46 -17.20
N VAL A 18 -14.87 -12.49 -16.27
CA VAL A 18 -16.14 -12.11 -15.63
C VAL A 18 -16.46 -10.64 -15.87
N ILE A 19 -17.71 -10.32 -16.15
CA ILE A 19 -18.19 -8.95 -16.33
C ILE A 19 -18.31 -8.28 -14.96
N LEU A 20 -17.67 -7.11 -14.79
CA LEU A 20 -17.60 -6.43 -13.48
C LEU A 20 -18.99 -6.12 -12.90
N SER A 21 -19.90 -5.57 -13.70
CA SER A 21 -21.26 -5.22 -13.26
C SER A 21 -22.12 -6.42 -12.85
N GLU A 22 -21.75 -7.63 -13.23
CA GLU A 22 -22.47 -8.85 -12.86
C GLU A 22 -21.98 -9.44 -11.53
N ILE A 23 -20.72 -9.19 -11.14
CA ILE A 23 -20.13 -9.78 -9.93
C ILE A 23 -19.95 -8.78 -8.78
N LEU A 24 -19.84 -7.47 -9.07
CA LEU A 24 -19.64 -6.46 -8.05
C LEU A 24 -20.99 -6.10 -7.40
N GLN A 25 -21.13 -6.36 -6.11
CA GLN A 25 -22.33 -6.05 -5.33
C GLN A 25 -22.23 -4.75 -4.52
N GLY A 26 -21.03 -4.14 -4.49
CA GLY A 26 -20.76 -2.91 -3.75
C GLY A 26 -19.36 -2.37 -3.98
N SER A 27 -19.13 -1.15 -3.52
CA SER A 27 -17.83 -0.48 -3.52
C SER A 27 -17.39 -0.23 -2.08
N ASN A 28 -16.08 -0.34 -1.85
CA ASN A 28 -15.44 0.03 -0.57
C ASN A 28 -14.38 1.12 -0.77
N MET A 29 -14.29 1.64 -1.97
CA MET A 29 -13.37 2.69 -2.38
C MET A 29 -14.15 3.84 -3.01
N ASN A 30 -13.74 5.07 -2.76
CA ASN A 30 -14.26 6.26 -3.43
C ASN A 30 -13.73 6.35 -4.87
N GLU A 31 -14.35 7.21 -5.69
CA GLU A 31 -13.92 7.42 -7.09
C GLU A 31 -12.47 7.92 -7.21
N ASP A 32 -12.00 8.66 -6.22
CA ASP A 32 -10.64 9.23 -6.15
C ASP A 32 -9.57 8.24 -5.64
N GLY A 33 -9.95 7.01 -5.31
CA GLY A 33 -9.03 5.99 -4.81
C GLY A 33 -8.86 5.95 -3.30
N THR A 34 -9.54 6.82 -2.55
CA THR A 34 -9.53 6.75 -1.09
C THR A 34 -10.41 5.62 -0.57
N VAL A 35 -10.01 5.04 0.56
CA VAL A 35 -10.80 4.00 1.26
C VAL A 35 -11.28 4.56 2.58
N VAL A 36 -12.60 4.46 2.81
CA VAL A 36 -13.22 4.88 4.06
C VAL A 36 -13.44 3.67 4.96
N ASN A 37 -12.95 3.77 6.18
CA ASN A 37 -13.21 2.79 7.23
C ASN A 37 -13.33 3.55 8.56
N HIS A 38 -14.17 3.06 9.48
CA HIS A 38 -14.48 3.75 10.75
C HIS A 38 -14.91 5.21 10.54
N ASN A 39 -15.68 5.46 9.46
CA ASN A 39 -16.19 6.78 9.06
C ASN A 39 -15.10 7.83 8.77
N ARG A 40 -13.90 7.41 8.34
CA ARG A 40 -12.81 8.29 7.96
C ARG A 40 -12.02 7.74 6.77
N ILE A 41 -11.36 8.63 6.02
CA ILE A 41 -10.37 8.23 5.04
C ILE A 41 -9.21 7.60 5.81
N HIS A 42 -8.92 6.34 5.49
CA HIS A 42 -8.01 5.52 6.28
C HIS A 42 -6.82 5.01 5.43
N PRO A 43 -5.66 5.69 5.48
CA PRO A 43 -4.48 5.29 4.70
C PRO A 43 -4.03 3.85 4.91
N ASP A 44 -4.14 3.33 6.14
CA ASP A 44 -3.76 1.92 6.42
C ASP A 44 -4.66 0.92 5.68
N TYR A 45 -5.95 1.23 5.46
CA TYR A 45 -6.83 0.39 4.63
C TYR A 45 -6.58 0.56 3.14
N MET A 46 -6.08 1.73 2.70
CA MET A 46 -5.64 1.90 1.32
C MET A 46 -4.43 0.99 1.04
N VAL A 47 -3.43 0.97 1.91
CA VAL A 47 -2.25 0.10 1.72
C VAL A 47 -2.54 -1.38 2.00
N ALA A 48 -3.63 -1.74 2.69
CA ALA A 48 -4.07 -3.12 2.80
C ALA A 48 -4.37 -3.78 1.44
N PHE A 49 -4.50 -3.00 0.37
CA PHE A 49 -4.49 -3.46 -1.02
C PHE A 49 -3.30 -4.39 -1.32
N MET A 50 -2.16 -4.20 -0.68
CA MET A 50 -0.98 -5.06 -0.82
C MET A 50 -1.29 -6.54 -0.63
N HIS A 51 -2.25 -6.90 0.23
CA HIS A 51 -2.65 -8.30 0.44
C HIS A 51 -3.30 -8.92 -0.81
N ASN A 52 -4.01 -8.14 -1.62
CA ASN A 52 -4.50 -8.62 -2.92
C ASN A 52 -3.34 -8.74 -3.91
N ALA A 53 -2.47 -7.75 -3.96
CA ALA A 53 -1.35 -7.71 -4.89
C ALA A 53 -0.33 -8.83 -4.64
N THR A 54 -0.16 -9.32 -3.39
CA THR A 54 0.71 -10.47 -3.09
C THR A 54 0.26 -11.76 -3.77
N ASN A 55 -1.03 -11.91 -4.16
CA ASN A 55 -1.49 -13.06 -4.94
C ASN A 55 -0.75 -13.20 -6.28
N VAL A 56 -0.35 -12.07 -6.89
CA VAL A 56 0.50 -12.08 -8.10
C VAL A 56 1.80 -12.85 -7.86
N LEU A 57 2.41 -12.70 -6.69
CA LEU A 57 3.66 -13.39 -6.35
C LEU A 57 3.43 -14.89 -6.20
N LEU A 58 2.31 -15.29 -5.58
CA LEU A 58 1.93 -16.70 -5.44
C LEU A 58 1.68 -17.36 -6.80
N ASP A 59 0.98 -16.66 -7.71
CA ASP A 59 0.76 -17.16 -9.05
C ASP A 59 2.07 -17.29 -9.83
N ARG A 60 2.98 -16.30 -9.74
CA ARG A 60 4.32 -16.38 -10.36
C ARG A 60 5.14 -17.54 -9.81
N LEU A 61 5.14 -17.77 -8.50
CA LEU A 61 5.80 -18.93 -7.87
C LEU A 61 5.23 -20.25 -8.36
N ALA A 62 3.92 -20.32 -8.52
CA ALA A 62 3.22 -21.49 -9.05
C ALA A 62 3.33 -21.62 -10.60
N ARG A 63 4.07 -20.72 -11.26
CA ARG A 63 4.18 -20.63 -12.73
C ARG A 63 2.82 -20.50 -13.43
N ARG A 64 1.89 -19.80 -12.79
CA ARG A 64 0.58 -19.47 -13.34
C ARG A 64 0.54 -18.02 -13.80
N GLN A 65 -0.34 -17.74 -14.76
CA GLN A 65 -0.64 -16.36 -15.14
C GLN A 65 -1.37 -15.68 -13.99
N PRO A 66 -0.85 -14.56 -13.48
CA PRO A 66 -1.54 -13.79 -12.45
C PRO A 66 -2.89 -13.27 -12.92
N LEU A 67 -3.86 -13.25 -12.01
CA LEU A 67 -5.17 -12.66 -12.27
C LEU A 67 -5.09 -11.13 -12.30
N ALA A 68 -5.75 -10.51 -13.27
CA ALA A 68 -5.84 -9.05 -13.38
C ALA A 68 -6.56 -8.43 -12.16
N SER A 69 -7.52 -9.15 -11.58
CA SER A 69 -8.22 -8.74 -10.35
C SER A 69 -7.32 -8.58 -9.13
N SER A 70 -6.15 -9.22 -9.10
CA SER A 70 -5.17 -9.08 -8.00
C SER A 70 -4.56 -7.68 -7.92
N THR A 71 -4.53 -6.92 -9.02
CA THR A 71 -4.02 -5.55 -9.07
C THR A 71 -5.05 -4.53 -9.52
N PHE A 72 -6.32 -4.92 -9.60
CA PHE A 72 -7.42 -4.07 -10.07
C PHE A 72 -7.54 -2.80 -9.21
N ASN A 73 -7.55 -1.62 -9.86
CA ASN A 73 -7.55 -0.28 -9.23
C ASN A 73 -6.33 0.05 -8.35
N GLY A 74 -5.29 -0.77 -8.35
CA GLY A 74 -4.09 -0.53 -7.53
C GLY A 74 -3.36 0.76 -7.89
N ASP A 75 -3.34 1.14 -9.16
CA ASP A 75 -2.78 2.40 -9.65
C ASP A 75 -3.56 3.61 -9.15
N ILE A 76 -4.89 3.52 -9.08
CA ILE A 76 -5.76 4.58 -8.57
C ILE A 76 -5.51 4.80 -7.07
N ILE A 77 -5.45 3.71 -6.29
CA ILE A 77 -5.11 3.77 -4.86
C ILE A 77 -3.72 4.38 -4.66
N TYR A 78 -2.74 3.94 -5.46
CA TYR A 78 -1.38 4.44 -5.31
C TYR A 78 -1.26 5.92 -5.67
N GLN A 79 -1.97 6.39 -6.68
CA GLN A 79 -2.09 7.81 -7.01
C GLN A 79 -2.78 8.60 -5.89
N ALA A 80 -3.82 8.06 -5.27
CA ALA A 80 -4.48 8.71 -4.14
C ALA A 80 -3.55 8.85 -2.93
N LEU A 81 -2.74 7.83 -2.61
CA LEU A 81 -1.73 7.91 -1.54
C LEU A 81 -0.70 9.00 -1.79
N THR A 82 -0.26 9.15 -3.04
CA THR A 82 0.91 9.98 -3.37
C THR A 82 0.57 11.39 -3.83
N ASN A 83 -0.56 11.58 -4.52
CA ASN A 83 -0.84 12.82 -5.27
C ASN A 83 -2.16 13.50 -4.88
N LEU A 84 -3.11 12.79 -4.21
CA LEU A 84 -4.38 13.41 -3.84
C LEU A 84 -4.17 14.43 -2.71
N PRO A 85 -4.53 15.72 -2.93
CA PRO A 85 -4.35 16.74 -1.92
C PRO A 85 -5.53 16.81 -0.94
N PHE A 86 -5.26 16.97 0.35
CA PHE A 86 -6.24 17.10 1.43
C PHE A 86 -6.11 18.43 2.16
N GLY A 87 -7.25 18.98 2.57
CA GLY A 87 -7.36 20.20 3.34
C GLY A 87 -6.89 21.46 2.61
N SER A 88 -6.89 22.59 3.32
CA SER A 88 -6.48 23.90 2.79
C SER A 88 -4.99 23.95 2.41
N GLU A 89 -4.16 23.18 3.12
CA GLU A 89 -2.71 23.10 2.89
C GLU A 89 -2.34 22.16 1.73
N LYS A 90 -3.32 21.50 1.10
CA LYS A 90 -3.13 20.56 0.01
C LYS A 90 -2.09 19.48 0.30
N ARG A 91 -2.09 18.96 1.53
CA ARG A 91 -1.16 17.90 1.95
C ARG A 91 -1.54 16.57 1.30
N THR A 92 -0.54 15.80 0.89
CA THR A 92 -0.72 14.42 0.41
C THR A 92 -0.47 13.41 1.53
N ILE A 93 -1.09 12.22 1.45
CA ILE A 93 -0.87 11.15 2.45
C ILE A 93 0.61 10.80 2.53
N TYR A 94 1.27 10.59 1.40
CA TYR A 94 2.73 10.46 1.33
C TYR A 94 3.37 11.84 1.33
N CYS A 95 4.15 12.16 2.38
CA CYS A 95 4.74 13.49 2.54
C CYS A 95 6.08 13.62 1.81
N ARG A 96 6.20 14.63 0.98
CA ARG A 96 7.46 15.04 0.35
C ARG A 96 8.24 16.00 1.25
N ASP A 97 9.55 16.06 1.04
CA ASP A 97 10.38 17.10 1.64
C ASP A 97 10.26 18.44 0.88
N GLY A 98 11.00 19.46 1.34
CA GLY A 98 11.01 20.80 0.71
C GLY A 98 11.52 20.82 -0.74
N ASN A 99 12.20 19.75 -1.19
CA ASN A 99 12.69 19.57 -2.56
C ASN A 99 11.80 18.66 -3.41
N GLY A 100 10.65 18.23 -2.86
CA GLY A 100 9.73 17.33 -3.54
C GLY A 100 10.15 15.85 -3.52
N GLN A 101 11.16 15.47 -2.74
CA GLN A 101 11.65 14.11 -2.64
C GLN A 101 10.76 13.26 -1.70
N ALA A 102 10.80 11.93 -1.91
CA ALA A 102 10.12 11.00 -1.05
C ALA A 102 10.65 11.01 0.39
N THR A 103 9.76 10.92 1.37
CA THR A 103 10.10 10.73 2.78
C THR A 103 9.34 9.53 3.36
N SER A 104 9.72 9.06 4.54
CA SER A 104 8.94 8.05 5.27
C SER A 104 7.73 8.63 6.01
N LYS A 105 7.56 9.96 6.03
CA LYS A 105 6.50 10.64 6.76
C LYS A 105 5.14 10.44 6.11
N MET A 106 4.12 10.25 6.94
CA MET A 106 2.74 10.06 6.53
C MET A 106 1.85 11.15 7.10
N TYR A 107 0.88 11.57 6.32
CA TYR A 107 -0.22 12.41 6.75
C TYR A 107 -1.53 11.61 6.75
N PHE A 108 -2.26 11.70 7.85
CA PHE A 108 -3.57 11.07 8.02
C PHE A 108 -4.64 12.16 7.98
N PRO A 109 -5.36 12.32 6.87
CA PRO A 109 -6.28 13.45 6.66
C PRO A 109 -7.35 13.59 7.74
N GLU A 110 -7.85 12.47 8.22
CA GLU A 110 -8.94 12.38 9.21
C GLU A 110 -8.51 11.65 10.49
N GLY A 111 -7.18 11.62 10.73
CA GLY A 111 -6.58 10.96 11.88
C GLY A 111 -6.33 9.46 11.65
N ASN A 112 -5.64 8.85 12.61
CA ASN A 112 -5.31 7.43 12.63
C ASN A 112 -5.64 6.83 14.00
N ASP A 113 -6.48 5.82 14.03
CA ASP A 113 -6.88 5.09 15.24
C ASP A 113 -6.00 3.85 15.53
N TRP A 114 -5.07 3.51 14.63
CA TRP A 114 -4.23 2.32 14.77
C TRP A 114 -2.79 2.61 15.22
N GLY A 115 -2.42 3.88 15.40
CA GLY A 115 -1.05 4.29 15.74
C GLY A 115 -0.12 4.33 14.53
N THR A 116 1.17 4.61 14.78
CA THR A 116 2.14 5.04 13.76
C THR A 116 3.14 3.97 13.33
N GLY A 117 3.11 2.76 13.89
CA GLY A 117 4.16 1.76 13.73
C GLY A 117 4.16 0.95 12.42
N ARG A 118 3.41 1.35 11.38
CA ARG A 118 3.13 0.49 10.23
C ARG A 118 3.96 0.78 8.99
N GLN A 119 5.19 1.27 9.12
CA GLN A 119 6.04 1.61 7.97
C GLN A 119 6.22 0.45 6.98
N ALA A 120 6.31 -0.79 7.46
CA ALA A 120 6.46 -1.96 6.60
C ALA A 120 5.25 -2.22 5.68
N ASN A 121 4.03 -1.83 6.10
CA ASN A 121 2.83 -1.93 5.25
C ASN A 121 2.97 -1.01 4.03
N TYR A 122 3.36 0.25 4.28
CA TYR A 122 3.55 1.23 3.23
C TYR A 122 4.75 0.88 2.35
N TRP A 123 5.83 0.37 2.96
CA TRP A 123 7.00 -0.11 2.24
C TRP A 123 6.64 -1.27 1.29
N LEU A 124 5.88 -2.27 1.77
CA LEU A 124 5.44 -3.38 0.92
C LEU A 124 4.54 -2.88 -0.20
N MET A 125 3.61 -1.95 0.08
CA MET A 125 2.78 -1.33 -0.96
C MET A 125 3.64 -0.64 -2.02
N ASP A 126 4.69 0.09 -1.61
CA ASP A 126 5.59 0.80 -2.52
C ASP A 126 6.38 -0.19 -3.39
N VAL A 127 6.93 -1.26 -2.80
CA VAL A 127 7.63 -2.32 -3.54
C VAL A 127 6.71 -2.97 -4.58
N LEU A 128 5.49 -3.36 -4.19
CA LEU A 128 4.54 -3.98 -5.11
C LEU A 128 4.05 -3.00 -6.19
N ALA A 129 3.87 -1.73 -5.84
CA ALA A 129 3.51 -0.70 -6.81
C ALA A 129 4.60 -0.52 -7.87
N HIS A 130 5.87 -0.55 -7.48
CA HIS A 130 7.00 -0.52 -8.41
C HIS A 130 7.01 -1.76 -9.31
N GLU A 131 6.99 -2.96 -8.72
CA GLU A 131 7.11 -4.23 -9.44
C GLU A 131 5.94 -4.50 -10.40
N PHE A 132 4.74 -4.03 -10.06
CA PHE A 132 3.55 -4.19 -10.89
C PHE A 132 3.21 -2.95 -11.72
N ARG A 133 4.10 -1.93 -11.70
CA ARG A 133 3.97 -0.69 -12.47
C ARG A 133 2.67 0.09 -12.17
N LEU A 134 2.25 0.09 -10.90
CA LEU A 134 1.10 0.86 -10.45
C LEU A 134 1.44 2.35 -10.25
N ASP A 135 2.75 2.69 -10.26
CA ASP A 135 3.30 4.04 -10.07
C ASP A 135 3.63 4.80 -11.36
N ARG A 136 3.11 4.36 -12.52
CA ARG A 136 3.50 4.91 -13.85
C ARG A 136 3.43 6.43 -13.96
N ASN A 137 2.45 7.05 -13.29
CA ASN A 137 2.18 8.49 -13.34
C ASN A 137 2.52 9.19 -12.02
N VAL A 138 3.34 8.58 -11.19
CA VAL A 138 3.69 9.09 -9.86
C VAL A 138 5.12 9.60 -9.82
N ARG A 139 5.34 10.73 -9.15
CA ARG A 139 6.68 11.28 -8.85
C ARG A 139 6.66 11.81 -7.42
N PRO A 140 7.64 11.47 -6.57
CA PRO A 140 8.69 10.46 -6.76
C PRO A 140 8.13 9.06 -7.09
N SER A 141 8.96 8.18 -7.67
CA SER A 141 8.56 6.80 -7.99
C SER A 141 8.29 5.97 -6.73
N ALA A 142 7.57 4.87 -6.88
CA ALA A 142 7.34 3.94 -5.76
C ALA A 142 8.65 3.40 -5.16
N TYR A 143 9.66 3.17 -6.01
CA TYR A 143 10.99 2.79 -5.55
C TYR A 143 11.62 3.84 -4.61
N ALA A 144 11.48 5.14 -4.92
CA ALA A 144 12.02 6.20 -4.06
C ALA A 144 11.31 6.25 -2.70
N TRP A 145 10.00 6.03 -2.67
CA TRP A 145 9.24 5.92 -1.42
C TRP A 145 9.68 4.70 -0.59
N ALA A 146 9.84 3.54 -1.24
CA ALA A 146 10.34 2.33 -0.58
C ALA A 146 11.74 2.55 0.01
N ALA A 147 12.66 3.19 -0.72
CA ALA A 147 14.00 3.51 -0.24
C ALA A 147 13.96 4.39 1.02
N ALA A 148 13.21 5.50 1.00
CA ALA A 148 13.08 6.39 2.16
C ALA A 148 12.52 5.68 3.41
N ARG A 149 11.59 4.71 3.22
CA ARG A 149 11.07 3.91 4.33
C ARG A 149 12.08 2.88 4.81
N THR A 150 12.85 2.28 3.90
CA THR A 150 13.94 1.35 4.25
C THR A 150 14.93 2.03 5.18
N ASP A 151 15.41 3.23 4.83
CA ASP A 151 16.35 3.99 5.64
C ASP A 151 15.79 4.23 7.05
N THR A 152 14.54 4.67 7.15
CA THR A 152 13.87 4.89 8.45
C THR A 152 13.73 3.59 9.26
N MET A 153 13.39 2.47 8.63
CA MET A 153 13.24 1.19 9.32
C MET A 153 14.60 0.67 9.80
N LEU A 154 15.65 0.78 8.98
CA LEU A 154 17.01 0.39 9.35
C LEU A 154 17.56 1.26 10.48
N GLU A 155 17.37 2.57 10.42
CA GLU A 155 17.74 3.48 11.50
C GLU A 155 17.07 3.07 12.82
N LYS A 156 15.76 2.83 12.80
CA LYS A 156 15.02 2.40 13.99
C LYS A 156 15.53 1.08 14.56
N ILE A 157 15.81 0.09 13.71
CA ILE A 157 16.35 -1.21 14.13
C ILE A 157 17.76 -1.03 14.72
N SER A 158 18.60 -0.19 14.11
CA SER A 158 19.98 0.06 14.57
C SER A 158 20.05 0.71 15.95
N GLN A 159 19.03 1.49 16.31
CA GLN A 159 18.89 2.13 17.62
C GLN A 159 18.29 1.19 18.67
N SER A 160 17.80 0.02 18.25
CA SER A 160 17.21 -0.97 19.16
C SER A 160 18.28 -1.84 19.82
N THR A 161 18.26 -1.91 21.14
CA THR A 161 19.15 -2.81 21.91
C THR A 161 18.86 -4.29 21.68
N SER A 162 17.65 -4.63 21.24
CA SER A 162 17.22 -5.99 20.94
C SER A 162 17.31 -6.37 19.46
N GLY A 163 17.65 -5.42 18.58
CA GLY A 163 17.61 -5.61 17.13
C GLY A 163 16.19 -5.75 16.55
N ARG A 164 15.16 -5.47 17.34
CA ARG A 164 13.76 -5.53 16.90
C ARG A 164 13.31 -4.18 16.35
N TYR A 165 12.32 -4.20 15.46
CA TYR A 165 11.70 -2.99 14.95
C TYR A 165 10.81 -2.31 16.00
N PHE A 166 10.04 -3.09 16.78
CA PHE A 166 9.20 -2.58 17.86
C PHE A 166 9.93 -2.63 19.21
N ASN A 167 10.26 -1.46 19.75
CA ASN A 167 11.08 -1.35 20.98
C ASN A 167 10.26 -1.28 22.26
N SER A 168 8.96 -1.04 22.20
CA SER A 168 8.12 -0.90 23.38
C SER A 168 6.70 -1.40 23.13
N LYS A 169 6.01 -1.74 24.23
CA LYS A 169 4.57 -2.09 24.18
C LYS A 169 3.68 -0.96 23.63
N LYS A 170 4.12 0.28 23.70
CA LYS A 170 3.38 1.43 23.13
C LYS A 170 3.43 1.46 21.60
N GLU A 171 4.53 0.98 21.02
CA GLU A 171 4.70 0.90 19.56
C GLU A 171 4.13 -0.40 19.02
N ASN A 172 4.08 -1.44 19.83
CA ASN A 172 3.58 -2.75 19.49
C ASN A 172 2.05 -2.76 19.68
N SER A 173 1.31 -2.50 18.61
CA SER A 173 -0.16 -2.42 18.65
C SER A 173 -0.84 -3.78 18.88
N PHE A 174 -0.10 -4.90 18.74
CA PHE A 174 -0.58 -6.28 18.97
C PHE A 174 0.61 -7.23 19.20
N ASP A 175 0.40 -8.35 19.86
CA ASP A 175 1.46 -9.24 20.34
C ASP A 175 2.35 -9.84 19.24
N THR A 176 1.81 -9.99 18.01
CA THR A 176 2.52 -10.54 16.84
C THR A 176 2.99 -9.46 15.85
N ALA A 177 3.13 -8.20 16.28
CA ALA A 177 3.49 -7.11 15.39
C ALA A 177 4.88 -7.28 14.76
N GLU A 178 5.85 -7.86 15.49
CA GLU A 178 7.20 -8.10 14.97
C GLU A 178 7.19 -9.17 13.87
N GLU A 179 6.46 -10.27 14.08
CA GLU A 179 6.29 -11.33 13.09
C GLU A 179 5.56 -10.82 11.84
N PHE A 180 4.56 -9.95 12.04
CA PHE A 180 3.85 -9.33 10.93
C PHE A 180 4.76 -8.37 10.14
N PHE A 181 5.60 -7.59 10.82
CA PHE A 181 6.65 -6.79 10.20
C PHE A 181 7.59 -7.65 9.35
N ALA A 182 8.13 -8.73 9.94
CA ALA A 182 9.03 -9.65 9.25
C ALA A 182 8.37 -10.29 8.02
N ALA A 183 7.10 -10.68 8.12
CA ALA A 183 6.35 -11.23 6.99
C ALA A 183 6.23 -10.23 5.83
N GLN A 184 5.99 -8.95 6.11
CA GLN A 184 5.91 -7.93 5.06
C GLN A 184 7.25 -7.69 4.37
N ILE A 185 8.35 -7.67 5.13
CA ILE A 185 9.69 -7.59 4.56
C ILE A 185 9.98 -8.81 3.68
N ALA A 186 9.60 -10.02 4.12
CA ALA A 186 9.77 -11.23 3.32
C ALA A 186 8.98 -11.18 1.99
N TRP A 187 7.72 -10.71 2.01
CA TRP A 187 6.92 -10.52 0.80
C TRP A 187 7.55 -9.51 -0.16
N GLY A 188 8.03 -8.37 0.35
CA GLY A 188 8.70 -7.38 -0.49
C GLY A 188 10.01 -7.91 -1.09
N TYR A 189 10.82 -8.62 -0.30
CA TYR A 189 12.03 -9.29 -0.82
C TYR A 189 11.69 -10.27 -1.94
N LEU A 190 10.66 -11.09 -1.76
CA LEU A 190 10.18 -12.02 -2.78
C LEU A 190 9.75 -11.29 -4.06
N ALA A 191 9.06 -10.15 -3.94
CA ALA A 191 8.65 -9.35 -5.08
C ALA A 191 9.85 -8.87 -5.89
N LEU A 192 10.84 -8.27 -5.22
CA LEU A 192 12.09 -7.79 -5.85
C LEU A 192 12.88 -8.93 -6.51
N TRP A 193 12.96 -10.08 -5.85
CA TRP A 193 13.64 -11.25 -6.41
C TRP A 193 12.95 -11.80 -7.67
N LEU A 194 11.62 -11.83 -7.69
CA LEU A 194 10.85 -12.25 -8.86
C LEU A 194 10.85 -11.22 -9.99
N GLY A 195 10.95 -9.93 -9.67
CA GLY A 195 11.00 -8.84 -10.65
C GLY A 195 12.35 -8.76 -11.38
N GLY A 196 13.45 -9.17 -10.74
CA GLY A 196 14.79 -9.22 -11.34
C GLY A 196 15.07 -10.42 -12.24
N LYS A 197 14.09 -11.30 -12.45
CA LYS A 197 14.16 -12.47 -13.35
C LYS A 197 13.38 -12.23 -14.62
#